data_e0e51da72531ced3f279d10778c90a4a
#
_entry.id   e0e51da72531ced3f279d10778c90a4a
#
_cell.length_a   1.000
_cell.length_b   1.000
_cell.length_c   1.000
_cell.angle_alpha   90.00
_cell.angle_beta   90.00
_cell.angle_gamma   90.00
#
_symmetry.space_group_name_H-M   'P 1'
#
loop_
_entity.id
_entity.type
_entity.pdbx_description
1 polymer ?
#
loop_
_entity_poly.entity_id
_entity_poly.type
_entity_poly.pdbx_seq_one_letter_code
_entity_poly.pdbx_strand_id
1 'polypeptide(L)'
;MTARERMVAGELYDALDPELVEARERARLLLARYNATGDREALTALFGRLADDTVVEPPFHCDYGFNISVGRRFYANVNCVFLDCAPIEIGDHVLLGPGVHLYTATHPPDAAERRSGLELAKPISVGDDAWLGGGAIVLPGVTIGVCAVVGAGSVVTRDVSADERVAGNPARPIGR
;
A
#
# COMPACT_ATOMS: atom_id res chain seq x y z
N MET A 1 -7.03 3.56 23.75
CA MET A 1 -6.45 3.32 22.40
C MET A 1 -5.71 4.57 21.98
N THR A 2 -4.46 4.43 21.55
CA THR A 2 -3.67 5.53 20.95
C THR A 2 -4.22 5.89 19.56
N ALA A 3 -3.75 7.00 18.97
CA ALA A 3 -4.11 7.36 17.60
C ALA A 3 -3.67 6.29 16.60
N ARG A 4 -2.49 5.70 16.80
CA ARG A 4 -1.97 4.60 16.00
C ARG A 4 -2.84 3.34 16.10
N GLU A 5 -3.27 2.96 17.30
CA GLU A 5 -4.15 1.80 17.50
C GLU A 5 -5.50 2.00 16.80
N ARG A 6 -6.09 3.19 16.87
CA ARG A 6 -7.33 3.54 16.16
C ARG A 6 -7.16 3.47 14.65
N MET A 7 -6.08 4.07 14.13
CA MET A 7 -5.73 4.07 12.72
C MET A 7 -5.66 2.65 12.16
N VAL A 8 -4.90 1.76 12.82
CA VAL A 8 -4.73 0.37 12.39
C VAL A 8 -6.02 -0.45 12.55
N ALA A 9 -6.85 -0.12 13.55
CA ALA A 9 -8.16 -0.75 13.75
C ALA A 9 -9.24 -0.30 12.75
N GLY A 10 -8.95 0.69 11.90
CA GLY A 10 -9.92 1.24 10.94
C GLY A 10 -10.97 2.14 11.59
N GLU A 11 -10.70 2.65 12.79
CA GLU A 11 -11.53 3.65 13.47
C GLU A 11 -11.13 5.07 13.05
N LEU A 12 -11.99 6.04 13.33
CA LEU A 12 -11.66 7.46 13.14
C LEU A 12 -10.46 7.84 14.01
N TYR A 13 -9.45 8.46 13.40
CA TYR A 13 -8.23 8.91 14.06
C TYR A 13 -7.83 10.32 13.58
N ASP A 14 -7.08 11.03 14.41
CA ASP A 14 -6.47 12.31 14.04
C ASP A 14 -5.08 12.06 13.44
N ALA A 15 -4.93 12.31 12.15
CA ALA A 15 -3.64 12.16 11.46
C ALA A 15 -2.58 13.16 11.93
N LEU A 16 -2.97 14.22 12.64
CA LEU A 16 -2.05 15.21 13.21
C LEU A 16 -1.67 14.89 14.66
N ASP A 17 -2.12 13.77 15.21
CA ASP A 17 -1.65 13.31 16.53
C ASP A 17 -0.12 13.23 16.54
N PRO A 18 0.55 13.74 17.59
CA PRO A 18 2.02 13.77 17.67
C PRO A 18 2.69 12.41 17.44
N GLU A 19 2.10 11.31 17.92
CA GLU A 19 2.60 9.94 17.70
C GLU A 19 2.70 9.64 16.20
N LEU A 20 1.67 9.98 15.43
CA LEU A 20 1.61 9.72 13.99
C LEU A 20 2.48 10.68 13.19
N VAL A 21 2.60 11.94 13.61
CA VAL A 21 3.50 12.91 12.99
C VAL A 21 4.95 12.44 13.12
N GLU A 22 5.40 12.07 14.33
CA GLU A 22 6.74 11.55 14.57
C GLU A 22 7.04 10.28 13.76
N ALA A 23 6.07 9.36 13.69
CA ALA A 23 6.21 8.15 12.91
C ALA A 23 6.41 8.43 11.40
N ARG A 24 5.67 9.39 10.82
CA ARG A 24 5.85 9.82 9.42
C ARG A 24 7.19 10.52 9.20
N GLU A 25 7.65 11.33 10.14
CA GLU A 25 8.97 11.97 10.04
C GLU A 25 10.09 10.92 10.02
N ARG A 26 10.01 9.91 10.89
CA ARG A 26 10.94 8.79 10.87
C ARG A 26 10.91 8.05 9.51
N ALA A 27 9.72 7.76 9.00
CA ALA A 27 9.58 7.10 7.70
C ALA A 27 10.21 7.91 6.57
N ARG A 28 10.00 9.23 6.55
CA ARG A 28 10.60 10.15 5.56
C ARG A 28 12.14 10.15 5.58
N LEU A 29 12.75 10.08 6.75
CA LEU A 29 14.21 9.99 6.87
C LEU A 29 14.75 8.67 6.30
N LEU A 30 14.10 7.55 6.61
CA LEU A 30 14.46 6.24 6.07
C LEU A 30 14.26 6.17 4.54
N LEU A 31 13.13 6.70 4.05
CA LEU A 31 12.84 6.80 2.61
C LEU A 31 13.87 7.67 1.88
N ALA A 32 14.24 8.83 2.44
CA ALA A 32 15.25 9.70 1.83
C ALA A 32 16.58 8.97 1.68
N ARG A 33 17.02 8.24 2.72
CA ARG A 33 18.23 7.41 2.68
C ARG A 33 18.10 6.31 1.63
N TYR A 34 17.01 5.53 1.67
CA TYR A 34 16.77 4.44 0.71
C TYR A 34 16.73 4.94 -0.73
N ASN A 35 15.95 5.97 -1.01
CA ASN A 35 15.77 6.49 -2.36
C ASN A 35 17.03 7.14 -2.95
N ALA A 36 17.92 7.65 -2.10
CA ALA A 36 19.21 8.22 -2.56
C ALA A 36 20.29 7.17 -2.83
N THR A 37 20.27 6.06 -2.10
CA THR A 37 21.44 5.14 -2.08
C THR A 37 21.09 3.68 -2.37
N GLY A 38 19.79 3.29 -2.37
CA GLY A 38 19.38 1.89 -2.42
C GLY A 38 19.67 1.10 -1.14
N ASP A 39 19.90 1.79 -0.02
CA ASP A 39 20.30 1.18 1.24
C ASP A 39 19.22 0.25 1.81
N ARG A 40 19.46 -1.06 1.68
CA ARG A 40 18.55 -2.09 2.15
C ARG A 40 18.31 -2.06 3.66
N GLU A 41 19.28 -1.63 4.47
CA GLU A 41 19.07 -1.53 5.92
C GLU A 41 18.01 -0.48 6.25
N ALA A 42 17.99 0.65 5.51
CA ALA A 42 16.96 1.66 5.67
C ALA A 42 15.58 1.12 5.28
N LEU A 43 15.48 0.32 4.21
CA LEU A 43 14.20 -0.30 3.82
C LEU A 43 13.74 -1.36 4.85
N THR A 44 14.67 -2.17 5.38
CA THR A 44 14.38 -3.16 6.44
C THR A 44 13.91 -2.49 7.73
N ALA A 45 14.52 -1.34 8.09
CA ALA A 45 14.10 -0.56 9.26
C ALA A 45 12.76 0.17 9.07
N LEU A 46 12.34 0.36 7.82
CA LEU A 46 11.10 1.03 7.45
C LEU A 46 9.90 0.06 7.47
N PHE A 47 10.03 -1.12 6.85
CA PHE A 47 8.91 -2.05 6.69
C PHE A 47 8.63 -2.84 7.97
N GLY A 48 7.36 -3.16 8.21
CA GLY A 48 6.97 -4.05 9.30
C GLY A 48 7.49 -5.47 9.10
N ARG A 49 7.48 -5.96 7.84
CA ARG A 49 8.09 -7.23 7.45
C ARG A 49 8.61 -7.14 6.01
N LEU A 50 9.88 -7.51 5.83
CA LEU A 50 10.54 -7.53 4.54
C LEU A 50 11.34 -8.83 4.39
N ALA A 51 10.96 -9.71 3.46
CA ALA A 51 11.73 -10.91 3.18
C ALA A 51 13.07 -10.58 2.49
N ASP A 52 14.11 -11.40 2.70
CA ASP A 52 15.48 -11.09 2.27
C ASP A 52 15.67 -11.03 0.75
N ASP A 53 14.85 -11.76 0.01
CA ASP A 53 14.92 -11.90 -1.45
C ASP A 53 13.94 -10.98 -2.20
N THR A 54 13.47 -9.92 -1.54
CA THR A 54 12.61 -8.89 -2.14
C THR A 54 13.43 -7.81 -2.84
N VAL A 55 12.84 -7.21 -3.87
CA VAL A 55 13.37 -6.05 -4.58
C VAL A 55 12.31 -4.94 -4.60
N VAL A 56 12.70 -3.76 -4.18
CA VAL A 56 11.89 -2.53 -4.31
C VAL A 56 12.75 -1.51 -5.04
N GLU A 57 12.37 -1.14 -6.25
CA GLU A 57 13.15 -0.18 -7.03
C GLU A 57 12.90 1.26 -6.54
N PRO A 58 13.96 2.03 -6.25
CA PRO A 58 13.79 3.44 -5.90
C PRO A 58 13.45 4.31 -7.14
N PRO A 59 12.76 5.45 -6.95
CA PRO A 59 12.19 5.88 -5.68
C PRO A 59 10.92 5.12 -5.30
N PHE A 60 10.77 4.88 -3.99
CA PHE A 60 9.58 4.30 -3.36
C PHE A 60 9.03 5.29 -2.33
N HIS A 61 7.72 5.29 -2.11
CA HIS A 61 7.06 6.19 -1.17
C HIS A 61 6.04 5.44 -0.31
N CYS A 62 5.99 5.79 0.98
CA CYS A 62 4.94 5.34 1.90
C CYS A 62 4.72 6.39 3.00
N ASP A 63 3.65 6.22 3.79
CA ASP A 63 3.38 7.10 4.92
C ASP A 63 4.20 6.71 6.15
N TYR A 64 4.12 5.48 6.58
CA TYR A 64 4.70 4.99 7.84
C TYR A 64 5.71 3.86 7.63
N GLY A 65 5.46 2.95 6.71
CA GLY A 65 6.25 1.76 6.41
C GLY A 65 5.98 0.59 7.36
N PHE A 66 5.75 0.82 8.65
CA PHE A 66 5.56 -0.24 9.64
C PHE A 66 4.30 -1.09 9.44
N ASN A 67 3.33 -0.60 8.66
CA ASN A 67 2.13 -1.35 8.28
C ASN A 67 2.31 -2.14 6.96
N ILE A 68 3.50 -2.12 6.36
CA ILE A 68 3.78 -2.84 5.11
C ILE A 68 4.46 -4.16 5.44
N SER A 69 3.86 -5.26 5.00
CA SER A 69 4.41 -6.61 5.08
C SER A 69 4.49 -7.22 3.69
N VAL A 70 5.67 -7.66 3.28
CA VAL A 70 5.87 -8.29 1.97
C VAL A 70 6.52 -9.66 2.09
N GLY A 71 6.06 -10.59 1.26
CA GLY A 71 6.53 -11.95 1.18
C GLY A 71 7.83 -12.09 0.38
N ARG A 72 8.22 -13.36 0.13
CA ARG A 72 9.44 -13.71 -0.60
C ARG A 72 9.32 -13.37 -2.09
N ARG A 73 10.45 -13.02 -2.71
CA ARG A 73 10.53 -12.71 -4.15
C ARG A 73 9.52 -11.66 -4.60
N PHE A 74 9.10 -10.80 -3.67
CA PHE A 74 8.31 -9.62 -4.03
C PHE A 74 9.16 -8.68 -4.87
N TYR A 75 8.58 -8.13 -5.92
CA TYR A 75 9.20 -7.11 -6.76
C TYR A 75 8.27 -5.91 -6.92
N ALA A 76 8.73 -4.73 -6.54
CA ALA A 76 8.10 -3.44 -6.85
C ALA A 76 9.00 -2.64 -7.77
N ASN A 77 8.48 -2.23 -8.92
CA ASN A 77 9.16 -1.35 -9.86
C ASN A 77 9.17 0.11 -9.34
N VAL A 78 9.87 1.00 -10.01
CA VAL A 78 10.07 2.41 -9.64
C VAL A 78 8.74 3.16 -9.40
N ASN A 79 8.77 4.17 -8.53
CA ASN A 79 7.67 5.08 -8.24
C ASN A 79 6.40 4.43 -7.64
N CYS A 80 6.51 3.28 -6.99
CA CYS A 80 5.39 2.74 -6.24
C CYS A 80 5.10 3.59 -5.00
N VAL A 81 3.80 3.75 -4.68
CA VAL A 81 3.31 4.56 -3.55
C VAL A 81 2.35 3.75 -2.69
N PHE A 82 2.69 3.54 -1.43
CA PHE A 82 1.86 2.83 -0.47
C PHE A 82 1.43 3.77 0.66
N LEU A 83 0.16 4.19 0.68
CA LEU A 83 -0.39 4.94 1.81
C LEU A 83 -0.83 3.95 2.87
N ASP A 84 0.09 3.59 3.74
CA ASP A 84 -0.03 2.49 4.70
C ASP A 84 -0.58 2.94 6.07
N CYS A 85 -1.68 3.69 6.08
CA CYS A 85 -2.40 4.03 7.31
C CYS A 85 -3.05 2.78 7.95
N ALA A 86 -3.43 1.78 7.17
CA ALA A 86 -3.82 0.44 7.62
C ALA A 86 -2.87 -0.61 7.05
N PRO A 87 -2.91 -1.87 7.51
CA PRO A 87 -2.05 -2.93 7.00
C PRO A 87 -2.12 -3.11 5.49
N ILE A 88 -0.96 -3.24 4.86
CA ILE A 88 -0.77 -3.68 3.47
C ILE A 88 -0.01 -5.01 3.53
N GLU A 89 -0.73 -6.09 3.28
CA GLU A 89 -0.18 -7.45 3.29
C GLU A 89 0.01 -7.95 1.86
N ILE A 90 1.25 -8.23 1.47
CA ILE A 90 1.59 -8.70 0.13
C ILE A 90 2.24 -10.07 0.24
N GLY A 91 1.73 -11.04 -0.51
CA GLY A 91 2.19 -12.42 -0.54
C GLY A 91 3.53 -12.62 -1.24
N ASP A 92 3.84 -13.89 -1.48
CA ASP A 92 5.06 -14.33 -2.16
C ASP A 92 4.95 -14.13 -3.68
N HIS A 93 6.07 -13.85 -4.37
CA HIS A 93 6.17 -13.76 -5.84
C HIS A 93 5.28 -12.68 -6.50
N VAL A 94 4.81 -11.70 -5.76
CA VAL A 94 3.99 -10.62 -6.30
C VAL A 94 4.84 -9.66 -7.14
N LEU A 95 4.32 -9.26 -8.29
CA LEU A 95 4.97 -8.31 -9.19
C LEU A 95 4.15 -7.03 -9.30
N LEU A 96 4.79 -5.89 -9.00
CA LEU A 96 4.22 -4.56 -9.20
C LEU A 96 4.97 -3.83 -10.32
N GLY A 97 4.23 -3.37 -11.33
CA GLY A 97 4.76 -2.50 -12.37
C GLY A 97 5.09 -1.09 -11.85
N PRO A 98 5.73 -0.24 -12.66
CA PRO A 98 6.09 1.11 -12.24
C PRO A 98 4.87 1.94 -11.89
N GLY A 99 4.98 2.74 -10.83
CA GLY A 99 3.90 3.63 -10.39
C GLY A 99 2.63 2.92 -9.94
N VAL A 100 2.71 1.72 -9.37
CA VAL A 100 1.58 1.08 -8.70
C VAL A 100 1.31 1.76 -7.37
N HIS A 101 0.04 2.08 -7.11
CA HIS A 101 -0.40 2.74 -5.90
C HIS A 101 -1.33 1.85 -5.07
N LEU A 102 -1.05 1.71 -3.77
CA LEU A 102 -1.91 1.02 -2.81
C LEU A 102 -2.34 2.04 -1.75
N TYR A 103 -3.63 2.37 -1.72
CA TYR A 103 -4.16 3.39 -0.83
C TYR A 103 -5.06 2.77 0.24
N THR A 104 -4.59 2.70 1.47
CA THR A 104 -5.42 2.28 2.61
C THR A 104 -6.17 3.44 3.24
N ALA A 105 -5.64 4.67 3.11
CA ALA A 105 -6.22 5.88 3.66
C ALA A 105 -7.50 6.30 2.93
N THR A 106 -8.47 6.80 3.69
CA THR A 106 -9.70 7.40 3.17
C THR A 106 -10.21 8.49 4.12
N HIS A 107 -11.17 9.27 3.66
CA HIS A 107 -11.80 10.33 4.42
C HIS A 107 -13.31 10.12 4.51
N PRO A 108 -13.98 10.67 5.54
CA PRO A 108 -15.43 10.68 5.61
C PRO A 108 -16.06 11.29 4.35
N PRO A 109 -17.10 10.65 3.75
CA PRO A 109 -17.79 11.19 2.59
C PRO A 109 -18.50 12.52 2.90
N ASP A 110 -19.03 12.69 4.11
CA ASP A 110 -19.66 13.94 4.55
C ASP A 110 -18.63 15.06 4.68
N ALA A 111 -18.92 16.21 4.07
CA ALA A 111 -17.99 17.33 4.02
C ALA A 111 -17.77 18.01 5.39
N ALA A 112 -18.78 18.01 6.26
CA ALA A 112 -18.64 18.59 7.60
C ALA A 112 -17.78 17.69 8.49
N GLU A 113 -18.00 16.38 8.43
CA GLU A 113 -17.18 15.38 9.12
C GLU A 113 -15.74 15.40 8.61
N ARG A 114 -15.52 15.45 7.30
CA ARG A 114 -14.18 15.54 6.69
C ARG A 114 -13.43 16.80 7.12
N ARG A 115 -14.10 17.93 7.32
CA ARG A 115 -13.49 19.16 7.84
C ARG A 115 -13.01 19.06 9.28
N SER A 116 -13.45 18.05 10.05
CA SER A 116 -12.89 17.80 11.39
C SER A 116 -11.42 17.40 11.36
N GLY A 117 -10.89 17.00 10.19
CA GLY A 117 -9.52 16.51 10.02
C GLY A 117 -9.34 15.04 10.39
N LEU A 118 -10.39 14.35 10.80
CA LEU A 118 -10.35 12.92 11.10
C LEU A 118 -10.29 12.10 9.80
N GLU A 119 -9.57 11.01 9.87
CA GLU A 119 -9.36 10.07 8.76
C GLU A 119 -9.81 8.66 9.14
N LEU A 120 -9.94 7.82 8.14
CA LEU A 120 -10.20 6.40 8.24
C LEU A 120 -9.19 5.64 7.38
N ALA A 121 -8.97 4.37 7.69
CA ALA A 121 -8.17 3.50 6.83
C ALA A 121 -8.77 2.10 6.76
N LYS A 122 -8.53 1.41 5.64
CA LYS A 122 -8.94 0.01 5.44
C LYS A 122 -7.78 -0.78 4.86
N PRO A 123 -7.50 -1.99 5.36
CA PRO A 123 -6.37 -2.78 4.92
C PRO A 123 -6.48 -3.19 3.45
N ILE A 124 -5.32 -3.44 2.83
CA ILE A 124 -5.22 -4.02 1.50
C ILE A 124 -4.45 -5.34 1.61
N SER A 125 -4.94 -6.37 0.91
CA SER A 125 -4.27 -7.66 0.80
C SER A 125 -4.02 -8.00 -0.67
N VAL A 126 -2.82 -8.50 -0.97
CA VAL A 126 -2.44 -8.98 -2.30
C VAL A 126 -1.92 -10.41 -2.17
N GLY A 127 -2.63 -11.36 -2.77
CA GLY A 127 -2.29 -12.77 -2.72
C GLY A 127 -1.04 -13.12 -3.52
N ASP A 128 -0.51 -14.31 -3.26
CA ASP A 128 0.69 -14.85 -3.93
C ASP A 128 0.55 -14.83 -5.46
N ASP A 129 1.66 -14.68 -6.16
CA ASP A 129 1.75 -14.70 -7.63
C ASP A 129 0.87 -13.66 -8.35
N ALA A 130 0.31 -12.68 -7.64
CA ALA A 130 -0.46 -11.61 -8.28
C ALA A 130 0.45 -10.66 -9.07
N TRP A 131 -0.07 -10.16 -10.18
CA TRP A 131 0.61 -9.17 -11.01
C TRP A 131 -0.25 -7.92 -11.19
N LEU A 132 0.25 -6.76 -10.72
CA LEU A 132 -0.36 -5.46 -10.92
C LEU A 132 0.44 -4.69 -11.97
N GLY A 133 -0.20 -4.38 -13.10
CA GLY A 133 0.38 -3.60 -14.19
C GLY A 133 0.69 -2.16 -13.78
N GLY A 134 1.65 -1.54 -14.47
CA GLY A 134 2.11 -0.18 -14.15
C GLY A 134 0.99 0.84 -14.07
N GLY A 135 1.05 1.74 -13.10
CA GLY A 135 0.05 2.77 -12.85
C GLY A 135 -1.30 2.26 -12.33
N ALA A 136 -1.41 0.98 -11.94
CA ALA A 136 -2.61 0.49 -11.28
C ALA A 136 -2.76 1.11 -9.90
N ILE A 137 -4.00 1.43 -9.52
CA ILE A 137 -4.37 2.01 -8.22
C ILE A 137 -5.33 1.05 -7.52
N VAL A 138 -5.01 0.65 -6.29
CA VAL A 138 -5.87 -0.18 -5.46
C VAL A 138 -6.46 0.67 -4.33
N LEU A 139 -7.78 0.68 -4.20
CA LEU A 139 -8.50 1.50 -3.23
C LEU A 139 -8.62 0.81 -1.86
N PRO A 140 -8.93 1.57 -0.79
CA PRO A 140 -8.98 1.07 0.58
C PRO A 140 -9.94 -0.12 0.76
N GLY A 141 -9.47 -1.16 1.45
CA GLY A 141 -10.26 -2.34 1.79
C GLY A 141 -10.31 -3.42 0.72
N VAL A 142 -9.56 -3.29 -0.38
CA VAL A 142 -9.57 -4.24 -1.49
C VAL A 142 -8.63 -5.42 -1.22
N THR A 143 -9.12 -6.61 -1.57
CA THR A 143 -8.32 -7.85 -1.64
C THR A 143 -8.09 -8.24 -3.10
N ILE A 144 -6.82 -8.43 -3.47
CA ILE A 144 -6.40 -9.01 -4.75
C ILE A 144 -6.08 -10.48 -4.51
N GLY A 145 -6.80 -11.38 -5.18
CA GLY A 145 -6.64 -12.84 -5.01
C GLY A 145 -5.33 -13.38 -5.58
N VAL A 146 -5.01 -14.62 -5.18
CA VAL A 146 -3.84 -15.37 -5.66
C VAL A 146 -3.86 -15.46 -7.18
N CYS A 147 -2.71 -15.31 -7.86
CA CYS A 147 -2.57 -15.35 -9.31
C CYS A 147 -3.41 -14.32 -10.09
N ALA A 148 -4.04 -13.36 -9.42
CA ALA A 148 -4.84 -12.33 -10.10
C ALA A 148 -3.96 -11.39 -10.91
N VAL A 149 -4.51 -10.86 -12.01
CA VAL A 149 -3.83 -9.90 -12.88
C VAL A 149 -4.64 -8.61 -12.96
N VAL A 150 -4.01 -7.49 -12.63
CA VAL A 150 -4.57 -6.15 -12.77
C VAL A 150 -3.89 -5.46 -13.95
N GLY A 151 -4.66 -5.09 -14.98
CA GLY A 151 -4.13 -4.39 -16.15
C GLY A 151 -3.55 -3.01 -15.81
N ALA A 152 -2.57 -2.56 -16.60
CA ALA A 152 -1.94 -1.25 -16.41
C ALA A 152 -2.96 -0.11 -16.43
N GLY A 153 -2.76 0.92 -15.60
CA GLY A 153 -3.64 2.10 -15.49
C GLY A 153 -5.03 1.83 -14.91
N SER A 154 -5.26 0.65 -14.33
CA SER A 154 -6.55 0.28 -13.74
C SER A 154 -6.77 0.90 -12.37
N VAL A 155 -8.03 1.20 -12.03
CA VAL A 155 -8.45 1.58 -10.68
C VAL A 155 -9.31 0.48 -10.08
N VAL A 156 -8.74 -0.25 -9.12
CA VAL A 156 -9.41 -1.40 -8.49
C VAL A 156 -10.23 -0.90 -7.28
N THR A 157 -11.54 -0.97 -7.42
CA THR A 157 -12.50 -0.42 -6.44
C THR A 157 -13.24 -1.49 -5.64
N ARG A 158 -12.96 -2.78 -5.88
CA ARG A 158 -13.55 -3.95 -5.23
C ARG A 158 -12.61 -5.14 -5.36
N ASP A 159 -12.84 -6.15 -4.56
CA ASP A 159 -12.05 -7.36 -4.55
C ASP A 159 -11.94 -8.00 -5.93
N VAL A 160 -10.78 -8.60 -6.19
CA VAL A 160 -10.45 -9.37 -7.39
C VAL A 160 -10.25 -10.80 -6.95
N SER A 161 -10.99 -11.74 -7.56
CA SER A 161 -10.92 -13.16 -7.22
C SER A 161 -9.56 -13.77 -7.62
N ALA A 162 -9.22 -14.92 -7.04
CA ALA A 162 -8.06 -15.69 -7.49
C ALA A 162 -8.17 -16.03 -8.99
N ASP A 163 -7.03 -15.99 -9.69
CA ASP A 163 -6.91 -16.23 -11.14
C ASP A 163 -7.69 -15.24 -12.04
N GLU A 164 -8.35 -14.25 -11.46
CA GLU A 164 -9.14 -13.28 -12.22
C GLU A 164 -8.22 -12.24 -12.88
N ARG A 165 -8.63 -11.80 -14.07
CA ARG A 165 -7.99 -10.69 -14.78
C ARG A 165 -8.95 -9.51 -14.84
N VAL A 166 -8.50 -8.34 -14.41
CA VAL A 166 -9.30 -7.11 -14.40
C VAL A 166 -8.54 -5.97 -15.07
N ALA A 167 -9.27 -5.06 -15.73
CA ALA A 167 -8.67 -3.84 -16.26
C ALA A 167 -9.69 -2.70 -16.33
N GLY A 168 -9.18 -1.46 -16.44
CA GLY A 168 -9.97 -0.25 -16.64
C GLY A 168 -10.19 0.58 -15.38
N ASN A 169 -10.92 1.69 -15.53
CA ASN A 169 -11.31 2.59 -14.45
C ASN A 169 -12.84 2.83 -14.50
N PRO A 170 -13.61 2.27 -13.55
CA PRO A 170 -13.19 1.29 -12.57
C PRO A 170 -12.84 -0.08 -13.21
N ALA A 171 -11.93 -0.81 -12.58
CA ALA A 171 -11.50 -2.13 -13.08
C ALA A 171 -12.67 -3.13 -13.14
N ARG A 172 -12.74 -3.88 -14.21
CA ARG A 172 -13.75 -4.92 -14.48
C ARG A 172 -13.08 -6.17 -15.01
N PRO A 173 -13.68 -7.35 -14.81
CA PRO A 173 -13.20 -8.59 -15.42
C PRO A 173 -13.02 -8.44 -16.92
N ILE A 174 -11.89 -8.93 -17.41
CA ILE A 174 -11.58 -9.05 -18.83
C ILE A 174 -11.43 -10.53 -19.18
N GLY A 175 -11.80 -10.91 -20.40
CA GLY A 175 -11.69 -12.30 -20.86
C GLY A 175 -10.27 -12.85 -20.75
N ARG A 176 -10.18 -14.18 -20.70
CA ARG A 176 -8.93 -14.93 -20.68
C ARG A 176 -8.14 -14.75 -21.96
#